data_3fdc27b105c29cb941a8a74761b897f1
#
_entry.id   3fdc27b105c29cb941a8a74761b897f1
#
_cell.length_a   1.000
_cell.length_b   1.000
_cell.length_c   1.000
_cell.angle_alpha   90.00
_cell.angle_beta   90.00
_cell.angle_gamma   90.00
#
_symmetry.space_group_name_H-M   'P 1'
#
loop_
_entity.id
_entity.type
_entity.pdbx_description
1 polymer ?
#
loop_
_entity_poly.entity_id
_entity_poly.type
_entity_poly.pdbx_seq_one_letter_code
_entity_poly.pdbx_strand_id
1 'polypeptide(L)'
;MGVDDTFGKAYVKAQISAGSVLPKTGVAFISVNQHDKNLISRIAADLVEIGFKIIATRGTARVLRSSGIDVETVYKVNEGRPHIVDYIKSGKVHLIINTPLGRESFFDEKAIRRAAINHRVPCITTIPGAAAAVNGIRAIRRESLNVKSIQEYHAK
;
A
#
# COMPACT_ATOMS: atom_id res chain seq x y z
N MET A 1 6.21 -10.50 -15.00
CA MET A 1 4.98 -11.33 -15.07
C MET A 1 4.96 -12.24 -13.85
N GLY A 2 3.81 -12.45 -13.23
CA GLY A 2 3.65 -13.35 -12.09
C GLY A 2 2.61 -14.41 -12.43
N VAL A 3 2.95 -15.68 -12.26
CA VAL A 3 2.06 -16.82 -12.46
C VAL A 3 2.03 -17.65 -11.18
N ASP A 4 0.85 -18.00 -10.69
CA ASP A 4 0.64 -18.89 -9.55
C ASP A 4 -0.79 -19.43 -9.56
N ASP A 5 -1.06 -20.41 -8.70
CA ASP A 5 -2.38 -21.05 -8.59
C ASP A 5 -3.45 -20.12 -8.00
N THR A 6 -3.05 -19.05 -7.30
CA THR A 6 -3.94 -18.03 -6.75
C THR A 6 -3.56 -16.63 -7.20
N PHE A 7 -4.58 -15.78 -7.36
CA PHE A 7 -4.38 -14.38 -7.76
C PHE A 7 -3.42 -13.64 -6.80
N GLY A 8 -3.56 -13.82 -5.49
CA GLY A 8 -2.72 -13.15 -4.49
C GLY A 8 -1.24 -13.50 -4.66
N LYS A 9 -0.90 -14.77 -4.84
CA LYS A 9 0.48 -15.22 -5.07
C LYS A 9 1.01 -14.72 -6.43
N ALA A 10 0.20 -14.83 -7.49
CA ALA A 10 0.56 -14.33 -8.82
C ALA A 10 0.86 -12.82 -8.79
N TYR A 11 0.04 -12.04 -8.11
CA TYR A 11 0.23 -10.61 -7.93
C TYR A 11 1.55 -10.30 -7.19
N VAL A 12 1.83 -11.00 -6.09
CA VAL A 12 3.10 -10.81 -5.34
C VAL A 12 4.30 -11.15 -6.20
N LYS A 13 4.27 -12.25 -6.96
CA LYS A 13 5.35 -12.61 -7.90
C LYS A 13 5.57 -11.51 -8.94
N ALA A 14 4.49 -10.93 -9.48
CA ALA A 14 4.58 -9.80 -10.40
C ALA A 14 5.21 -8.56 -9.74
N GLN A 15 4.82 -8.25 -8.50
CA GLN A 15 5.40 -7.14 -7.74
C GLN A 15 6.90 -7.35 -7.47
N ILE A 16 7.31 -8.54 -7.06
CA ILE A 16 8.73 -8.90 -6.85
C ILE A 16 9.52 -8.72 -8.18
N SER A 17 8.97 -9.20 -9.28
CA SER A 17 9.61 -9.06 -10.61
C SER A 17 9.74 -7.59 -11.05
N ALA A 18 8.85 -6.72 -10.58
CA ALA A 18 8.90 -5.27 -10.80
C ALA A 18 9.80 -4.53 -9.80
N GLY A 19 10.48 -5.22 -8.88
CA GLY A 19 11.30 -4.63 -7.84
C GLY A 19 10.53 -3.99 -6.68
N SER A 20 9.22 -4.28 -6.59
CA SER A 20 8.31 -3.75 -5.55
C SER A 20 7.89 -4.86 -4.61
N VAL A 21 8.68 -5.10 -3.56
CA VAL A 21 8.43 -6.19 -2.60
C VAL A 21 7.37 -5.75 -1.58
N LEU A 22 6.24 -6.44 -1.53
CA LEU A 22 5.19 -6.16 -0.56
C LEU A 22 5.62 -6.58 0.85
N PRO A 23 5.43 -5.71 1.87
CA PRO A 23 5.76 -6.03 3.25
C PRO A 23 4.73 -6.98 3.85
N LYS A 24 5.17 -7.87 4.75
CA LYS A 24 4.26 -8.76 5.49
C LYS A 24 3.61 -8.11 6.70
N THR A 25 4.25 -7.08 7.27
CA THR A 25 3.82 -6.32 8.45
C THR A 25 4.38 -4.90 8.38
N GLY A 26 3.99 -4.04 9.28
CA GLY A 26 4.58 -2.72 9.45
C GLY A 26 3.57 -1.60 9.48
N VAL A 27 3.93 -0.44 8.94
CA VAL A 27 3.11 0.76 8.89
C VAL A 27 2.68 1.03 7.46
N ALA A 28 1.37 1.16 7.23
CA ALA A 28 0.80 1.57 5.96
C ALA A 28 0.39 3.05 6.01
N PHE A 29 0.92 3.84 5.11
CA PHE A 29 0.46 5.22 4.89
C PHE A 29 -0.66 5.24 3.87
N ILE A 30 -1.76 5.93 4.21
CA ILE A 30 -2.94 6.06 3.36
C ILE A 30 -3.28 7.54 3.12
N SER A 31 -3.31 7.92 1.85
CA SER A 31 -3.78 9.24 1.42
C SER A 31 -4.60 9.07 0.15
N VAL A 32 -5.91 9.28 0.23
CA VAL A 32 -6.81 9.07 -0.90
C VAL A 32 -7.59 10.33 -1.23
N ASN A 33 -7.95 10.46 -2.51
CA ASN A 33 -8.84 11.52 -2.99
C ASN A 33 -10.26 11.36 -2.43
N GLN A 34 -11.12 12.37 -2.65
CA GLN A 34 -12.46 12.39 -2.10
C GLN A 34 -13.36 11.24 -2.58
N HIS A 35 -13.20 10.81 -3.84
CA HIS A 35 -14.01 9.72 -4.42
C HIS A 35 -13.67 8.35 -3.82
N ASP A 36 -12.43 8.16 -3.43
CA ASP A 36 -11.93 6.87 -2.92
C ASP A 36 -12.14 6.69 -1.41
N LYS A 37 -12.57 7.74 -0.68
CA LYS A 37 -12.69 7.71 0.78
C LYS A 37 -13.64 6.64 1.31
N ASN A 38 -14.75 6.37 0.63
CA ASN A 38 -15.70 5.35 1.06
C ASN A 38 -15.16 3.93 0.87
N LEU A 39 -14.33 3.73 -0.15
CA LEU A 39 -13.78 2.41 -0.50
C LEU A 39 -12.55 2.05 0.34
N ILE A 40 -11.76 3.05 0.75
CA ILE A 40 -10.50 2.83 1.46
C ILE A 40 -10.70 2.26 2.87
N SER A 41 -11.84 2.52 3.51
CA SER A 41 -12.12 2.04 4.88
C SER A 41 -12.06 0.51 4.97
N ARG A 42 -12.59 -0.20 3.99
CA ARG A 42 -12.53 -1.66 3.94
C ARG A 42 -11.09 -2.16 3.80
N ILE A 43 -10.32 -1.55 2.89
CA ILE A 43 -8.92 -1.91 2.67
C ILE A 43 -8.08 -1.63 3.92
N ALA A 44 -8.32 -0.51 4.61
CA ALA A 44 -7.63 -0.17 5.85
C ALA A 44 -7.99 -1.16 6.98
N ALA A 45 -9.25 -1.56 7.11
CA ALA A 45 -9.68 -2.60 8.06
C ALA A 45 -8.98 -3.93 7.78
N ASP A 46 -8.92 -4.36 6.52
CA ASP A 46 -8.20 -5.56 6.10
C ASP A 46 -6.69 -5.49 6.44
N LEU A 47 -6.07 -4.32 6.29
CA LEU A 47 -4.66 -4.10 6.67
C LEU A 47 -4.47 -4.19 8.19
N VAL A 48 -5.37 -3.62 8.99
CA VAL A 48 -5.33 -3.72 10.45
C VAL A 48 -5.50 -5.18 10.90
N GLU A 49 -6.44 -5.92 10.31
CA GLU A 49 -6.66 -7.34 10.60
C GLU A 49 -5.40 -8.18 10.38
N ILE A 50 -4.62 -7.87 9.34
CA ILE A 50 -3.34 -8.54 9.06
C ILE A 50 -2.15 -7.92 9.82
N GLY A 51 -2.39 -6.98 10.75
CA GLY A 51 -1.41 -6.48 11.70
C GLY A 51 -0.62 -5.24 11.27
N PHE A 52 -1.11 -4.49 10.28
CA PHE A 52 -0.52 -3.18 9.96
C PHE A 52 -1.04 -2.09 10.90
N LYS A 53 -0.16 -1.17 11.26
CA LYS A 53 -0.53 0.13 11.81
C LYS A 53 -0.84 1.08 10.66
N ILE A 54 -1.86 1.91 10.83
CA ILE A 54 -2.28 2.86 9.81
C ILE A 54 -1.88 4.27 10.21
N ILE A 55 -1.23 4.97 9.30
CA ILE A 55 -1.06 6.42 9.35
C ILE A 55 -1.70 7.05 8.12
N ALA A 56 -2.30 8.22 8.24
CA ALA A 56 -3.00 8.83 7.13
C ALA A 56 -2.98 10.35 7.18
N THR A 57 -3.19 11.00 6.03
CA THR A 57 -3.42 12.44 5.98
C THR A 57 -4.74 12.80 6.67
N ARG A 58 -4.85 14.03 7.19
CA ARG A 58 -5.97 14.51 8.02
C ARG A 58 -7.34 14.14 7.47
N GLY A 59 -7.58 14.39 6.18
CA GLY A 59 -8.88 14.11 5.55
C GLY A 59 -9.19 12.61 5.45
N THR A 60 -8.20 11.78 5.16
CA THR A 60 -8.34 10.33 5.13
C THR A 60 -8.46 9.76 6.55
N ALA A 61 -7.66 10.24 7.49
CA ALA A 61 -7.72 9.82 8.90
C ALA A 61 -9.10 10.05 9.52
N ARG A 62 -9.74 11.18 9.21
CA ARG A 62 -11.12 11.46 9.68
C ARG A 62 -12.11 10.37 9.24
N VAL A 63 -12.07 9.98 7.98
CA VAL A 63 -12.95 8.94 7.43
C VAL A 63 -12.65 7.57 8.04
N LEU A 64 -11.39 7.21 8.17
CA LEU A 64 -11.00 5.94 8.77
C LEU A 64 -11.43 5.83 10.23
N ARG A 65 -11.26 6.90 11.01
CA ARG A 65 -11.73 6.94 12.42
C ARG A 65 -13.25 6.82 12.52
N SER A 66 -14.00 7.49 11.63
CA SER A 66 -15.48 7.35 11.62
C SER A 66 -15.94 5.93 11.27
N SER A 67 -15.05 5.14 10.63
CA SER A 67 -15.27 3.71 10.36
C SER A 67 -14.73 2.79 11.48
N GLY A 68 -14.32 3.34 12.63
CA GLY A 68 -13.82 2.58 13.78
C GLY A 68 -12.37 2.11 13.67
N ILE A 69 -11.60 2.63 12.70
CA ILE A 69 -10.20 2.25 12.50
C ILE A 69 -9.29 3.19 13.28
N ASP A 70 -8.41 2.61 14.11
CA ASP A 70 -7.35 3.37 14.76
C ASP A 70 -6.31 3.83 13.73
N VAL A 71 -6.07 5.15 13.70
CA VAL A 71 -5.19 5.76 12.71
C VAL A 71 -4.49 7.00 13.26
N GLU A 72 -3.17 7.05 13.09
CA GLU A 72 -2.37 8.23 13.39
C GLU A 72 -2.43 9.22 12.23
N THR A 73 -2.55 10.51 12.56
CA THR A 73 -2.56 11.56 11.52
C THR A 73 -1.13 12.04 11.26
N VAL A 74 -0.77 12.11 9.98
CA VAL A 74 0.50 12.67 9.52
C VAL A 74 0.28 13.85 8.59
N TYR A 75 1.19 14.83 8.64
CA TYR A 75 1.14 16.00 7.76
C TYR A 75 1.46 15.64 6.31
N LYS A 76 0.81 16.34 5.38
CA LYS A 76 1.25 16.42 4.00
C LYS A 76 2.54 17.25 3.90
N VAL A 77 3.23 17.17 2.76
CA VAL A 77 4.52 17.84 2.55
C VAL A 77 4.46 19.35 2.82
N ASN A 78 3.35 20.01 2.50
CA ASN A 78 3.18 21.46 2.64
C ASN A 78 2.47 21.88 3.94
N GLU A 79 2.15 20.96 4.85
CA GLU A 79 1.38 21.27 6.08
C GLU A 79 2.25 21.46 7.33
N GLY A 80 3.51 21.05 7.29
CA GLY A 80 4.43 21.14 8.43
C GLY A 80 5.38 19.96 8.54
N ARG A 81 6.15 19.92 9.66
CA ARG A 81 7.08 18.82 9.95
C ARG A 81 6.84 18.24 11.34
N PRO A 82 7.12 16.94 11.55
CA PRO A 82 7.48 15.94 10.54
C PRO A 82 6.30 15.62 9.59
N HIS A 83 6.58 15.50 8.30
CA HIS A 83 5.59 15.14 7.29
C HIS A 83 5.86 13.75 6.69
N ILE A 84 4.98 13.27 5.86
CA ILE A 84 5.05 11.90 5.33
C ILE A 84 6.40 11.54 4.68
N VAL A 85 7.05 12.46 3.98
CA VAL A 85 8.37 12.18 3.37
C VAL A 85 9.45 11.97 4.45
N ASP A 86 9.35 12.66 5.60
CA ASP A 86 10.26 12.43 6.72
C ASP A 86 10.07 11.03 7.33
N TYR A 87 8.82 10.55 7.42
CA TYR A 87 8.50 9.18 7.86
C TYR A 87 9.02 8.12 6.87
N ILE A 88 8.90 8.36 5.56
CA ILE A 88 9.44 7.45 4.53
C ILE A 88 10.97 7.38 4.65
N LYS A 89 11.65 8.53 4.71
CA LYS A 89 13.12 8.63 4.82
C LYS A 89 13.67 7.98 6.08
N SER A 90 12.92 8.04 7.19
CA SER A 90 13.32 7.42 8.46
C SER A 90 12.97 5.92 8.57
N GLY A 91 12.47 5.29 7.49
CA GLY A 91 12.12 3.87 7.47
C GLY A 91 10.90 3.50 8.31
N LYS A 92 10.07 4.48 8.66
CA LYS A 92 8.85 4.27 9.47
C LYS A 92 7.63 3.84 8.66
N VAL A 93 7.71 3.86 7.31
CA VAL A 93 6.62 3.50 6.40
C VAL A 93 7.05 2.33 5.53
N HIS A 94 6.19 1.31 5.44
CA HIS A 94 6.48 0.06 4.76
C HIS A 94 5.59 -0.17 3.53
N LEU A 95 4.42 0.47 3.50
CA LEU A 95 3.47 0.41 2.39
C LEU A 95 2.83 1.78 2.20
N ILE A 96 2.68 2.22 0.96
CA ILE A 96 2.02 3.48 0.63
C ILE A 96 0.82 3.19 -0.27
N ILE A 97 -0.35 3.70 0.12
CA ILE A 97 -1.55 3.76 -0.72
C ILE A 97 -1.87 5.24 -0.91
N ASN A 98 -1.59 5.76 -2.09
CA ASN A 98 -1.79 7.17 -2.41
C ASN A 98 -2.51 7.29 -3.75
N THR A 99 -3.79 7.69 -3.70
CA THR A 99 -4.63 7.88 -4.90
C THR A 99 -4.86 9.37 -5.15
N PRO A 100 -3.88 10.08 -5.74
CA PRO A 100 -4.00 11.51 -6.00
C PRO A 100 -5.02 11.79 -7.09
N LEU A 101 -5.69 12.92 -7.00
CA LEU A 101 -6.59 13.43 -8.02
C LEU A 101 -6.45 14.95 -8.15
N GLY A 102 -6.22 15.41 -9.38
CA GLY A 102 -6.14 16.83 -9.70
C GLY A 102 -4.78 17.48 -9.43
N ARG A 103 -4.68 18.77 -9.82
CA ARG A 103 -3.41 19.53 -9.80
C ARG A 103 -2.92 19.87 -8.39
N GLU A 104 -3.83 20.03 -7.43
CA GLU A 104 -3.48 20.41 -6.06
C GLU A 104 -2.67 19.33 -5.31
N SER A 105 -2.92 18.06 -5.65
CA SER A 105 -2.18 16.92 -5.06
C SER A 105 -0.86 16.59 -5.75
N PHE A 106 -0.58 17.24 -6.89
CA PHE A 106 0.55 16.89 -7.76
C PHE A 106 1.91 17.01 -7.08
N PHE A 107 2.13 18.10 -6.33
CA PHE A 107 3.42 18.31 -5.66
C PHE A 107 3.65 17.33 -4.52
N ASP A 108 2.63 17.08 -3.71
CA ASP A 108 2.67 16.08 -2.63
C ASP A 108 2.89 14.68 -3.21
N GLU A 109 2.17 14.33 -4.28
CA GLU A 109 2.31 13.06 -4.98
C GLU A 109 3.73 12.83 -5.49
N LYS A 110 4.29 13.81 -6.19
CA LYS A 110 5.64 13.73 -6.76
C LYS A 110 6.69 13.52 -5.66
N ALA A 111 6.57 14.25 -4.53
CA ALA A 111 7.48 14.11 -3.41
C ALA A 111 7.36 12.74 -2.73
N ILE A 112 6.14 12.26 -2.49
CA ILE A 112 5.87 10.94 -1.90
C ILE A 112 6.40 9.83 -2.81
N ARG A 113 6.07 9.87 -4.10
CA ARG A 113 6.49 8.86 -5.08
C ARG A 113 8.01 8.80 -5.21
N ARG A 114 8.68 9.96 -5.28
CA ARG A 114 10.14 10.02 -5.33
C ARG A 114 10.78 9.43 -4.07
N ALA A 115 10.26 9.77 -2.89
CA ALA A 115 10.74 9.20 -1.63
C ALA A 115 10.50 7.68 -1.58
N ALA A 116 9.32 7.21 -2.01
CA ALA A 116 8.98 5.80 -2.06
C ALA A 116 9.97 5.00 -2.94
N ILE A 117 10.26 5.50 -4.13
CA ILE A 117 11.23 4.87 -5.06
C ILE A 117 12.63 4.84 -4.44
N ASN A 118 13.12 5.96 -3.92
CA ASN A 118 14.46 6.05 -3.34
C ASN A 118 14.64 5.14 -2.12
N HIS A 119 13.59 4.91 -1.35
CA HIS A 119 13.61 4.07 -0.14
C HIS A 119 13.01 2.67 -0.35
N ARG A 120 12.70 2.31 -1.61
CA ARG A 120 12.13 1.01 -2.01
C ARG A 120 10.85 0.65 -1.24
N VAL A 121 10.02 1.64 -0.93
CA VAL A 121 8.72 1.43 -0.30
C VAL A 121 7.67 1.24 -1.40
N PRO A 122 6.90 0.14 -1.41
CA PRO A 122 5.82 -0.07 -2.37
C PRO A 122 4.81 1.07 -2.31
N CYS A 123 4.50 1.65 -3.48
CA CYS A 123 3.55 2.75 -3.61
C CYS A 123 2.44 2.37 -4.59
N ILE A 124 1.22 2.25 -4.09
CA ILE A 124 0.04 1.83 -4.82
C ILE A 124 -0.86 3.03 -5.03
N THR A 125 -1.30 3.24 -6.27
CA THR A 125 -1.96 4.48 -6.68
C THR A 125 -3.43 4.31 -7.06
N THR A 126 -3.99 3.11 -6.88
CA THR A 126 -5.40 2.82 -7.18
C THR A 126 -6.02 1.93 -6.11
N ILE A 127 -7.33 2.07 -5.90
CA ILE A 127 -8.09 1.22 -4.96
C ILE A 127 -8.06 -0.26 -5.35
N PRO A 128 -8.28 -0.65 -6.62
CA PRO A 128 -8.13 -2.06 -7.01
C PRO A 128 -6.73 -2.61 -6.78
N GLY A 129 -5.69 -1.81 -7.04
CA GLY A 129 -4.31 -2.18 -6.74
C GLY A 129 -4.06 -2.38 -5.25
N ALA A 130 -4.66 -1.54 -4.39
CA ALA A 130 -4.57 -1.69 -2.94
C ALA A 130 -5.25 -2.98 -2.45
N ALA A 131 -6.44 -3.31 -2.99
CA ALA A 131 -7.12 -4.57 -2.70
C ALA A 131 -6.30 -5.79 -3.15
N ALA A 132 -5.69 -5.72 -4.35
CA ALA A 132 -4.79 -6.75 -4.86
C ALA A 132 -3.56 -6.95 -3.95
N ALA A 133 -2.97 -5.85 -3.46
CA ALA A 133 -1.84 -5.90 -2.53
C ALA A 133 -2.21 -6.56 -1.19
N VAL A 134 -3.37 -6.22 -0.61
CA VAL A 134 -3.87 -6.86 0.62
C VAL A 134 -4.06 -8.37 0.41
N ASN A 135 -4.66 -8.78 -0.71
CA ASN A 135 -4.79 -10.20 -1.05
C ASN A 135 -3.43 -10.88 -1.20
N GLY A 136 -2.47 -10.20 -1.84
CA GLY A 136 -1.11 -10.67 -1.97
C GLY A 136 -0.41 -10.86 -0.62
N ILE A 137 -0.51 -9.85 0.26
CA ILE A 137 0.08 -9.91 1.60
C ILE A 137 -0.54 -11.05 2.43
N ARG A 138 -1.86 -11.23 2.39
CA ARG A 138 -2.54 -12.38 3.03
C ARG A 138 -2.01 -13.71 2.50
N ALA A 139 -1.82 -13.83 1.19
CA ALA A 139 -1.33 -15.06 0.57
C ALA A 139 0.07 -15.42 1.04
N ILE A 140 1.02 -14.47 1.04
CA ILE A 140 2.42 -14.71 1.45
C ILE A 140 2.62 -14.83 2.97
N ARG A 141 1.63 -14.47 3.76
CA ARG A 141 1.61 -14.74 5.20
C ARG A 141 1.14 -16.15 5.54
N ARG A 142 0.26 -16.71 4.72
CA ARG A 142 -0.29 -18.07 4.91
C ARG A 142 0.66 -19.14 4.40
N GLU A 143 1.26 -18.89 3.25
CA GLU A 143 2.07 -19.87 2.55
C GLU A 143 3.31 -19.21 1.92
N SER A 144 4.38 -19.96 1.78
CA SER A 144 5.56 -19.55 1.02
C SER A 144 5.27 -19.52 -0.48
N LEU A 145 5.98 -18.65 -1.18
CA LEU A 145 5.95 -18.64 -2.65
C LEU A 145 6.79 -19.80 -3.18
N ASN A 146 6.21 -20.57 -4.07
CA ASN A 146 6.92 -21.65 -4.79
C ASN A 146 7.26 -21.17 -6.21
N VAL A 147 8.42 -21.62 -6.69
CA VAL A 147 8.82 -21.43 -8.09
C VAL A 147 8.51 -22.70 -8.86
N LYS A 148 7.79 -22.56 -9.96
CA LYS A 148 7.49 -23.63 -10.91
C LYS A 148 7.92 -23.20 -12.29
N SER A 149 8.37 -24.13 -13.11
CA SER A 149 8.62 -23.89 -14.52
C SER A 149 7.30 -23.74 -15.31
N ILE A 150 7.36 -23.12 -16.48
CA ILE A 150 6.19 -23.01 -17.37
C ILE A 150 5.66 -24.39 -17.74
N GLN A 151 6.55 -25.36 -17.90
CA GLN A 151 6.17 -26.76 -18.20
C GLN A 151 5.38 -27.39 -17.07
N GLU A 152 5.74 -27.15 -15.82
CA GLU A 152 5.00 -27.65 -14.65
C GLU A 152 3.60 -27.00 -14.52
N TYR A 153 3.42 -25.75 -14.95
CA TYR A 153 2.10 -25.12 -15.01
C TYR A 153 1.19 -25.70 -16.10
N HIS A 154 1.78 -26.25 -17.16
CA HIS A 154 1.06 -26.85 -18.29
C HIS A 154 0.98 -28.37 -18.23
N ALA A 155 1.71 -29.02 -17.32
CA ALA A 155 1.57 -30.46 -17.07
C ALA A 155 0.21 -30.73 -16.39
N LYS A 156 -0.67 -31.36 -17.13
CA LYS A 156 -1.95 -31.88 -16.62
C LYS A 156 -1.78 -33.24 -15.98
#